data_c61025ab229ffaec2db87871de2e755e
#
_entry.id   c61025ab229ffaec2db87871de2e755e
#
_cell.length_a   1.000
_cell.length_b   1.000
_cell.length_c   1.000
_cell.angle_alpha   90.00
_cell.angle_beta   90.00
_cell.angle_gamma   90.00
#
_symmetry.space_group_name_H-M   'P 1'
#
loop_
_entity.id
_entity.type
_entity.pdbx_description
1 polymer ?
#
loop_
_entity_poly.entity_id
_entity_poly.type
_entity_poly.pdbx_seq_one_letter_code
_entity_poly.pdbx_strand_id
1 'polypeptide(L)'
;PGLTSRRGVMPDDEETQRQRKVKVGGSCCCVVLISSAIMVGCSFGVLDPTQFALDYDTVNFQIADGVLYTGGRHFIGLGHQFIIFPNTLQTVRMGAVSAGEGSDGETVKTSSLMARTEDGLQVTLDISFQYRLTADLEQIIKLYSDFQDNYRPAYVRIARNVLRDVASEFQAFQY
;
A
#
# COMPACT_ATOMS: atom_id res chain seq x y z
N PRO A 1 -88.28 13.76 2.00
CA PRO A 1 -87.41 13.53 3.12
C PRO A 1 -86.18 12.71 2.69
N GLY A 2 -85.12 13.39 2.38
CA GLY A 2 -83.89 12.78 1.97
C GLY A 2 -82.75 13.35 2.82
N LEU A 3 -82.26 12.54 3.77
CA LEU A 3 -81.12 12.85 4.61
C LEU A 3 -79.83 12.56 3.84
N THR A 4 -79.19 13.57 3.37
CA THR A 4 -77.81 13.50 2.88
C THR A 4 -76.84 13.51 4.08
N SER A 5 -76.29 12.35 4.43
CA SER A 5 -75.21 12.18 5.40
C SER A 5 -73.94 12.85 4.85
N ARG A 6 -73.57 13.98 5.33
CA ARG A 6 -72.22 14.56 5.19
C ARG A 6 -71.29 13.80 6.13
N ARG A 7 -70.46 12.95 5.58
CA ARG A 7 -69.28 12.41 6.30
C ARG A 7 -68.33 13.61 6.53
N GLY A 8 -68.23 14.04 7.75
CA GLY A 8 -67.20 14.99 8.17
C GLY A 8 -65.85 14.31 8.04
N VAL A 9 -65.03 14.85 7.19
CA VAL A 9 -63.58 14.55 7.16
C VAL A 9 -63.01 15.12 8.43
N MET A 10 -62.49 14.26 9.32
CA MET A 10 -61.81 14.67 10.53
C MET A 10 -60.51 15.40 10.18
N PRO A 11 -60.19 16.57 10.76
CA PRO A 11 -58.99 17.32 10.47
C PRO A 11 -57.70 16.67 10.99
N ASP A 12 -57.78 15.58 11.75
CA ASP A 12 -56.64 14.94 12.40
C ASP A 12 -55.77 14.10 11.43
N ASP A 13 -56.31 13.73 10.27
CA ASP A 13 -55.58 12.89 9.30
C ASP A 13 -54.55 13.66 8.48
N GLU A 14 -54.82 14.96 8.20
CA GLU A 14 -53.88 15.79 7.43
C GLU A 14 -52.66 16.22 8.27
N GLU A 15 -52.85 16.50 9.53
CA GLU A 15 -51.77 16.91 10.43
C GLU A 15 -50.82 15.71 10.74
N THR A 16 -51.41 14.55 10.91
CA THR A 16 -50.67 13.29 11.10
C THR A 16 -49.88 12.92 9.84
N GLN A 17 -50.42 13.10 8.65
CA GLN A 17 -49.75 12.87 7.38
C GLN A 17 -48.62 13.89 7.14
N ARG A 18 -48.80 15.16 7.52
CA ARG A 18 -47.78 16.20 7.46
C ARG A 18 -46.60 15.91 8.41
N GLN A 19 -46.89 15.52 9.63
CA GLN A 19 -45.87 15.12 10.60
C GLN A 19 -45.07 13.89 10.19
N ARG A 20 -45.71 12.89 9.57
CA ARG A 20 -45.03 11.72 9.00
C ARG A 20 -44.11 12.10 7.84
N LYS A 21 -44.56 12.96 6.93
CA LYS A 21 -43.73 13.42 5.79
C LYS A 21 -42.52 14.21 6.24
N VAL A 22 -42.66 15.06 7.27
CA VAL A 22 -41.55 15.83 7.85
C VAL A 22 -40.55 14.94 8.58
N LYS A 23 -41.03 13.94 9.35
CA LYS A 23 -40.14 12.96 10.04
C LYS A 23 -39.42 12.07 9.07
N VAL A 24 -40.04 11.60 8.00
CA VAL A 24 -39.41 10.78 6.98
C VAL A 24 -38.42 11.59 6.16
N GLY A 25 -38.74 12.84 5.81
CA GLY A 25 -37.83 13.74 5.10
C GLY A 25 -36.59 14.10 5.92
N GLY A 26 -36.77 14.37 7.22
CA GLY A 26 -35.65 14.66 8.14
C GLY A 26 -34.72 13.47 8.36
N SER A 27 -35.29 12.27 8.52
CA SER A 27 -34.52 11.02 8.66
C SER A 27 -33.71 10.71 7.42
N CYS A 28 -34.28 10.85 6.23
CA CYS A 28 -33.60 10.62 4.96
C CYS A 28 -32.42 11.59 4.76
N CYS A 29 -32.61 12.86 5.10
CA CYS A 29 -31.56 13.87 5.01
C CYS A 29 -30.39 13.57 5.95
N CYS A 30 -30.65 13.13 7.19
CA CYS A 30 -29.61 12.71 8.12
C CYS A 30 -28.81 11.51 7.61
N VAL A 31 -29.46 10.50 7.03
CA VAL A 31 -28.79 9.33 6.46
C VAL A 31 -27.88 9.73 5.30
N VAL A 32 -28.33 10.61 4.41
CA VAL A 32 -27.52 11.11 3.29
C VAL A 32 -26.32 11.91 3.78
N LEU A 33 -26.48 12.76 4.78
CA LEU A 33 -25.37 13.53 5.35
C LEU A 33 -24.35 12.63 6.04
N ILE A 34 -24.79 11.63 6.80
CA ILE A 34 -23.90 10.68 7.48
C ILE A 34 -23.14 9.84 6.44
N SER A 35 -23.83 9.32 5.42
CA SER A 35 -23.17 8.56 4.36
C SER A 35 -22.16 9.39 3.58
N SER A 36 -22.48 10.66 3.28
CA SER A 36 -21.56 11.58 2.64
C SER A 36 -20.32 11.85 3.50
N ALA A 37 -20.50 12.06 4.81
CA ALA A 37 -19.38 12.27 5.74
C ALA A 37 -18.47 11.05 5.84
N ILE A 38 -19.03 9.84 5.87
CA ILE A 38 -18.26 8.59 5.86
C ILE A 38 -17.47 8.46 4.56
N MET A 39 -18.08 8.72 3.42
CA MET A 39 -17.42 8.65 2.11
C MET A 39 -16.25 9.62 2.01
N VAL A 40 -16.39 10.85 2.48
CA VAL A 40 -15.29 11.83 2.52
C VAL A 40 -14.19 11.35 3.48
N GLY A 41 -14.56 10.81 4.65
CA GLY A 41 -13.58 10.29 5.62
C GLY A 41 -12.73 9.15 5.09
N CYS A 42 -13.31 8.26 4.26
CA CYS A 42 -12.60 7.14 3.64
C CYS A 42 -11.71 7.54 2.45
N SER A 43 -11.78 8.79 1.99
CA SER A 43 -10.99 9.28 0.86
C SER A 43 -9.59 9.79 1.23
N PHE A 44 -9.23 9.75 2.52
CA PHE A 44 -7.93 10.22 2.97
C PHE A 44 -6.97 9.05 3.20
N GLY A 45 -5.81 9.13 2.57
CA GLY A 45 -4.67 8.26 2.86
C GLY A 45 -3.65 8.94 3.76
N VAL A 46 -3.00 8.17 4.63
CA VAL A 46 -1.94 8.64 5.54
C VAL A 46 -0.65 7.90 5.20
N LEU A 47 0.43 8.65 5.05
CA LEU A 47 1.77 8.13 4.80
C LEU A 47 2.71 8.58 5.91
N ASP A 48 3.60 7.68 6.34
CA ASP A 48 4.68 8.03 7.26
C ASP A 48 5.75 8.87 6.55
N PRO A 49 6.50 9.72 7.29
CA PRO A 49 7.57 10.55 6.72
C PRO A 49 8.70 9.72 6.08
N THR A 50 8.84 8.46 6.46
CA THR A 50 9.85 7.51 5.98
C THR A 50 9.40 6.72 4.76
N GLN A 51 8.25 7.05 4.19
CA GLN A 51 7.62 6.35 3.09
C GLN A 51 7.29 7.30 1.95
N PHE A 52 7.23 6.77 0.77
CA PHE A 52 6.58 7.38 -0.37
C PHE A 52 5.62 6.39 -1.02
N ALA A 53 4.64 6.87 -1.74
CA ALA A 53 3.63 6.01 -2.33
C ALA A 53 3.21 6.45 -3.71
N LEU A 54 2.79 5.47 -4.49
CA LEU A 54 2.04 5.66 -5.72
C LEU A 54 0.54 5.58 -5.43
N ASP A 55 -0.23 6.38 -6.12
CA ASP A 55 -1.68 6.28 -6.14
C ASP A 55 -2.12 5.19 -7.12
N TYR A 56 -2.85 4.22 -6.62
CA TYR A 56 -3.40 3.12 -7.39
C TYR A 56 -4.92 3.19 -7.40
N ASP A 57 -5.48 3.35 -8.59
CA ASP A 57 -6.92 3.29 -8.80
C ASP A 57 -7.38 1.84 -8.82
N THR A 58 -8.13 1.45 -7.79
CA THR A 58 -8.66 0.09 -7.64
C THR A 58 -9.87 -0.17 -8.54
N VAL A 59 -10.49 0.86 -9.11
CA VAL A 59 -11.64 0.73 -10.01
C VAL A 59 -11.17 0.41 -11.43
N ASN A 60 -10.15 1.13 -11.91
CA ASN A 60 -9.60 0.96 -13.25
C ASN A 60 -8.37 0.05 -13.28
N PHE A 61 -7.87 -0.39 -12.14
CA PHE A 61 -6.65 -1.21 -12.00
C PHE A 61 -5.41 -0.58 -12.65
N GLN A 62 -5.26 0.73 -12.48
CA GLN A 62 -4.16 1.52 -13.07
C GLN A 62 -3.48 2.37 -11.99
N ILE A 63 -2.19 2.64 -12.23
CA ILE A 63 -1.48 3.66 -11.45
C ILE A 63 -2.03 5.01 -11.89
N ALA A 64 -2.53 5.80 -10.95
CA ALA A 64 -3.02 7.14 -11.23
C ALA A 64 -1.84 8.04 -11.63
N ASP A 65 -2.09 8.90 -12.62
CA ASP A 65 -1.05 9.62 -13.33
C ASP A 65 -0.19 10.53 -12.44
N GLY A 66 1.08 10.20 -12.39
CA GLY A 66 2.14 11.19 -12.38
C GLY A 66 2.47 11.86 -11.05
N VAL A 67 1.97 11.42 -9.89
CA VAL A 67 2.33 12.03 -8.59
C VAL A 67 2.90 11.00 -7.64
N LEU A 68 4.12 11.27 -7.15
CA LEU A 68 4.71 10.53 -6.06
C LEU A 68 4.36 11.24 -4.74
N TYR A 69 3.56 10.58 -3.92
CA TYR A 69 3.16 11.08 -2.61
C TYR A 69 4.26 10.82 -1.58
N THR A 70 4.57 11.82 -0.78
CA THR A 70 5.50 11.73 0.35
C THR A 70 4.73 11.80 1.67
N GLY A 71 5.41 11.58 2.81
CA GLY A 71 4.77 11.54 4.13
C GLY A 71 3.79 12.68 4.41
N GLY A 72 2.64 12.34 4.96
CA GLY A 72 1.57 13.25 5.29
C GLY A 72 0.18 12.68 5.05
N ARG A 73 -0.83 13.55 5.15
CA ARG A 73 -2.21 13.22 4.79
C ARG A 73 -2.52 13.74 3.41
N HIS A 74 -3.03 12.86 2.56
CA HIS A 74 -3.39 13.20 1.19
C HIS A 74 -4.83 12.78 0.91
N PHE A 75 -5.51 13.60 0.13
CA PHE A 75 -6.82 13.25 -0.41
C PHE A 75 -6.61 12.51 -1.72
N ILE A 76 -6.89 11.22 -1.73
CA ILE A 76 -6.69 10.35 -2.89
C ILE A 76 -7.99 10.01 -3.64
N GLY A 77 -9.14 10.32 -3.04
CA GLY A 77 -10.43 10.00 -3.63
C GLY A 77 -10.97 8.63 -3.24
N LEU A 78 -12.18 8.36 -3.71
CA LEU A 78 -12.84 7.07 -3.47
C LEU A 78 -12.36 6.04 -4.48
N GLY A 79 -12.04 4.85 -3.99
CA GLY A 79 -11.55 3.76 -4.84
C GLY A 79 -10.07 3.83 -5.16
N HIS A 80 -9.33 4.72 -4.49
CA HIS A 80 -7.88 4.83 -4.60
C HIS A 80 -7.18 4.22 -3.38
N GLN A 81 -6.00 3.67 -3.59
CA GLN A 81 -5.19 3.03 -2.56
C GLN A 81 -3.71 3.39 -2.75
N PHE A 82 -2.99 3.60 -1.65
CA PHE A 82 -1.55 3.78 -1.70
C PHE A 82 -0.79 2.47 -1.84
N ILE A 83 0.11 2.43 -2.82
CA ILE A 83 1.18 1.43 -2.89
C ILE A 83 2.40 2.05 -2.24
N ILE A 84 2.78 1.53 -1.07
CA ILE A 84 3.77 2.15 -0.17
C ILE A 84 5.15 1.56 -0.43
N PHE A 85 6.14 2.45 -0.57
CA PHE A 85 7.55 2.10 -0.69
C PHE A 85 8.36 2.75 0.43
N PRO A 86 9.37 2.07 0.99
CA PRO A 86 10.24 2.64 2.00
C PRO A 86 11.22 3.64 1.38
N ASN A 87 11.36 4.81 2.01
CA ASN A 87 12.37 5.81 1.69
C ASN A 87 13.64 5.68 2.54
N THR A 88 13.66 4.69 3.43
CA THR A 88 14.78 4.39 4.32
C THR A 88 15.80 3.46 3.67
N LEU A 89 17.01 3.44 4.22
CA LEU A 89 18.03 2.46 3.86
C LEU A 89 17.57 1.06 4.26
N GLN A 90 17.54 0.18 3.28
CA GLN A 90 17.22 -1.24 3.48
C GLN A 90 18.50 -2.04 3.56
N THR A 91 18.63 -2.88 4.58
CA THR A 91 19.80 -3.73 4.78
C THR A 91 19.51 -5.15 4.31
N VAL A 92 20.38 -5.70 3.48
CA VAL A 92 20.36 -7.11 3.11
C VAL A 92 21.58 -7.79 3.74
N ARG A 93 21.32 -8.84 4.52
CA ARG A 93 22.34 -9.70 5.11
C ARG A 93 22.25 -11.09 4.53
N MET A 94 23.31 -11.54 3.90
CA MET A 94 23.54 -12.90 3.43
C MET A 94 24.54 -13.54 4.38
N GLY A 95 24.07 -14.35 5.32
CA GLY A 95 24.93 -14.93 6.35
C GLY A 95 24.23 -16.06 7.10
N ALA A 96 24.96 -16.70 8.02
CA ALA A 96 24.37 -17.68 8.92
C ALA A 96 23.23 -17.04 9.71
N VAL A 97 22.01 -17.51 9.52
CA VAL A 97 20.82 -17.03 10.24
C VAL A 97 20.87 -17.64 11.63
N SER A 98 21.15 -16.84 12.66
CA SER A 98 20.99 -17.27 14.03
C SER A 98 19.51 -17.45 14.34
N ALA A 99 19.13 -18.62 14.84
CA ALA A 99 17.78 -18.90 15.28
C ALA A 99 17.42 -17.94 16.44
N GLY A 100 16.52 -16.99 16.19
CA GLY A 100 16.05 -16.03 17.20
C GLY A 100 16.13 -14.56 16.82
N GLU A 101 16.83 -14.18 15.77
CA GLU A 101 16.79 -12.82 15.27
C GLU A 101 15.58 -12.65 14.35
N GLY A 102 14.52 -12.01 14.85
CA GLY A 102 13.38 -11.57 14.06
C GLY A 102 13.83 -10.71 12.88
N SER A 103 13.15 -10.83 11.75
CA SER A 103 13.30 -9.88 10.66
C SER A 103 12.68 -8.55 11.12
N ASP A 104 13.50 -7.61 11.56
CA ASP A 104 13.06 -6.22 11.63
C ASP A 104 12.70 -5.80 10.21
N GLY A 105 11.55 -5.18 10.01
CA GLY A 105 11.00 -4.91 8.67
C GLY A 105 11.95 -4.19 7.69
N GLU A 106 13.08 -3.74 8.15
CA GLU A 106 14.13 -3.01 7.43
C GLU A 106 15.33 -3.90 7.02
N THR A 107 15.45 -5.12 7.60
CA THR A 107 16.55 -6.04 7.31
C THR A 107 16.04 -7.33 6.68
N VAL A 108 16.50 -7.62 5.46
CA VAL A 108 16.25 -8.89 4.78
C VAL A 108 17.41 -9.84 5.09
N LYS A 109 17.15 -10.93 5.78
CA LYS A 109 18.12 -11.97 6.12
C LYS A 109 17.96 -13.13 5.17
N THR A 110 19.07 -13.63 4.63
CA THR A 110 19.11 -14.79 3.74
C THR A 110 20.35 -15.64 4.03
N SER A 111 20.38 -16.89 3.57
CA SER A 111 21.52 -17.80 3.77
C SER A 111 22.80 -17.25 3.16
N SER A 112 23.95 -17.65 3.74
CA SER A 112 25.29 -17.34 3.24
C SER A 112 25.44 -17.61 1.73
N LEU A 113 26.27 -16.82 1.09
CA LEU A 113 26.55 -16.95 -0.33
C LEU A 113 27.60 -18.03 -0.54
N MET A 114 27.25 -19.08 -1.26
CA MET A 114 28.20 -20.07 -1.73
C MET A 114 28.65 -19.68 -3.13
N ALA A 115 29.95 -19.49 -3.30
CA ALA A 115 30.58 -19.19 -4.58
C ALA A 115 31.76 -20.11 -4.83
N ARG A 116 32.19 -20.16 -6.07
CA ARG A 116 33.42 -20.87 -6.48
C ARG A 116 34.39 -19.82 -6.99
N THR A 117 35.62 -19.86 -6.48
CA THR A 117 36.71 -18.98 -6.89
C THR A 117 37.27 -19.36 -8.25
N GLU A 118 38.12 -18.51 -8.85
CA GLU A 118 38.84 -18.77 -10.08
C GLU A 118 39.65 -20.07 -9.96
N ASP A 119 40.25 -20.33 -8.80
CA ASP A 119 41.04 -21.57 -8.50
C ASP A 119 40.17 -22.83 -8.36
N GLY A 120 38.85 -22.72 -8.50
CA GLY A 120 37.90 -23.81 -8.38
C GLY A 120 37.53 -24.20 -6.93
N LEU A 121 38.02 -23.48 -5.93
CA LEU A 121 37.70 -23.71 -4.53
C LEU A 121 36.30 -23.18 -4.19
N GLN A 122 35.60 -23.89 -3.33
CA GLN A 122 34.30 -23.43 -2.82
C GLN A 122 34.50 -22.57 -1.57
N VAL A 123 33.97 -21.35 -1.62
CA VAL A 123 33.99 -20.40 -0.51
C VAL A 123 32.56 -20.08 -0.05
N THR A 124 32.41 -19.87 1.23
CA THR A 124 31.16 -19.41 1.83
C THR A 124 31.38 -17.99 2.33
N LEU A 125 30.64 -17.06 1.78
CA LEU A 125 30.76 -15.64 2.06
C LEU A 125 29.55 -15.13 2.84
N ASP A 126 29.82 -14.39 3.91
CA ASP A 126 28.83 -13.65 4.67
C ASP A 126 28.94 -12.18 4.28
N ILE A 127 27.91 -11.68 3.60
CA ILE A 127 27.91 -10.35 2.98
C ILE A 127 26.74 -9.53 3.53
N SER A 128 26.99 -8.27 3.81
CA SER A 128 25.94 -7.30 4.16
C SER A 128 26.10 -6.08 3.28
N PHE A 129 24.99 -5.64 2.67
CA PHE A 129 24.94 -4.39 1.92
C PHE A 129 23.64 -3.65 2.17
N GLN A 130 23.67 -2.37 1.86
CA GLN A 130 22.52 -1.49 2.01
C GLN A 130 22.14 -0.88 0.66
N TYR A 131 20.85 -0.74 0.45
CA TYR A 131 20.30 -0.03 -0.70
C TYR A 131 19.16 0.88 -0.28
N ARG A 132 18.89 1.89 -1.08
CA ARG A 132 17.74 2.78 -0.93
C ARG A 132 17.06 2.93 -2.28
N LEU A 133 15.74 2.90 -2.26
CA LEU A 133 14.95 3.21 -3.43
C LEU A 133 15.04 4.71 -3.72
N THR A 134 15.27 5.06 -4.98
CA THR A 134 15.25 6.46 -5.40
C THR A 134 13.79 6.89 -5.55
N ALA A 135 13.45 8.03 -4.96
CA ALA A 135 12.11 8.62 -5.08
C ALA A 135 11.94 9.30 -6.45
N ASP A 136 12.03 8.51 -7.50
CA ASP A 136 11.82 8.91 -8.89
C ASP A 136 10.60 8.18 -9.42
N LEU A 137 9.61 8.94 -9.86
CA LEU A 137 8.31 8.43 -10.27
C LEU A 137 8.42 7.38 -11.38
N GLU A 138 9.19 7.66 -12.43
CA GLU A 138 9.32 6.78 -13.58
C GLU A 138 9.94 5.42 -13.20
N GLN A 139 11.00 5.47 -12.38
CA GLN A 139 11.68 4.27 -11.90
C GLN A 139 10.80 3.44 -10.97
N ILE A 140 10.01 4.07 -10.10
CA ILE A 140 9.12 3.38 -9.18
C ILE A 140 7.92 2.76 -9.91
N ILE A 141 7.36 3.43 -10.90
CA ILE A 141 6.31 2.86 -11.75
C ILE A 141 6.85 1.62 -12.48
N LYS A 142 8.05 1.71 -13.04
CA LYS A 142 8.69 0.58 -13.71
C LYS A 142 8.96 -0.57 -12.74
N LEU A 143 9.47 -0.27 -11.54
CA LEU A 143 9.69 -1.26 -10.49
C LEU A 143 8.40 -2.00 -10.13
N TYR A 144 7.31 -1.25 -9.95
CA TYR A 144 6.02 -1.85 -9.63
C TYR A 144 5.45 -2.67 -10.81
N SER A 145 5.59 -2.19 -12.03
CA SER A 145 5.14 -2.91 -13.22
C SER A 145 5.87 -4.25 -13.42
N ASP A 146 7.17 -4.29 -13.12
CA ASP A 146 8.00 -5.47 -13.33
C ASP A 146 7.90 -6.49 -12.17
N PHE A 147 7.78 -6.03 -10.93
CA PHE A 147 7.90 -6.88 -9.74
C PHE A 147 6.72 -6.80 -8.78
N GLN A 148 5.83 -5.82 -8.93
CA GLN A 148 4.75 -5.52 -7.97
C GLN A 148 5.31 -5.38 -6.54
N ASP A 149 4.66 -5.98 -5.55
CA ASP A 149 5.13 -5.97 -4.15
C ASP A 149 6.33 -6.88 -3.88
N ASN A 150 6.68 -7.78 -4.83
CA ASN A 150 7.73 -8.78 -4.67
C ASN A 150 9.13 -8.32 -5.15
N TYR A 151 9.39 -7.03 -5.21
CA TYR A 151 10.69 -6.50 -5.65
C TYR A 151 11.85 -6.86 -4.70
N ARG A 152 11.61 -6.96 -3.38
CA ARG A 152 12.66 -7.28 -2.39
C ARG A 152 13.33 -8.65 -2.64
N PRO A 153 12.59 -9.77 -2.73
CA PRO A 153 13.22 -11.06 -3.05
C PRO A 153 13.85 -11.08 -4.45
N ALA A 154 13.30 -10.32 -5.41
CA ALA A 154 13.93 -10.19 -6.73
C ALA A 154 15.29 -9.52 -6.64
N TYR A 155 15.42 -8.41 -5.90
CA TYR A 155 16.72 -7.74 -5.66
C TYR A 155 17.73 -8.64 -4.97
N VAL A 156 17.32 -9.40 -3.95
CA VAL A 156 18.19 -10.34 -3.24
C VAL A 156 18.70 -11.42 -4.20
N ARG A 157 17.84 -11.93 -5.09
CA ARG A 157 18.21 -12.94 -6.08
C ARG A 157 19.21 -12.40 -7.11
N ILE A 158 18.95 -11.21 -7.64
CA ILE A 158 19.83 -10.53 -8.59
C ILE A 158 21.18 -10.24 -7.93
N ALA A 159 21.18 -9.64 -6.74
CA ALA A 159 22.39 -9.34 -5.98
C ALA A 159 23.21 -10.60 -5.71
N ARG A 160 22.57 -11.71 -5.33
CA ARG A 160 23.24 -13.00 -5.10
C ARG A 160 23.92 -13.53 -6.35
N ASN A 161 23.29 -13.41 -7.52
CA ASN A 161 23.88 -13.85 -8.78
C ASN A 161 25.10 -12.99 -9.15
N VAL A 162 24.94 -11.66 -9.11
CA VAL A 162 26.05 -10.72 -9.39
C VAL A 162 27.23 -10.94 -8.45
N LEU A 163 26.96 -11.07 -7.14
CA LEU A 163 28.01 -11.32 -6.16
C LEU A 163 28.72 -12.67 -6.37
N ARG A 164 27.99 -13.68 -6.82
CA ARG A 164 28.59 -14.97 -7.16
C ARG A 164 29.48 -14.88 -8.40
N ASP A 165 29.04 -14.15 -9.41
CA ASP A 165 29.80 -13.95 -10.64
C ASP A 165 31.08 -13.15 -10.32
N VAL A 166 31.00 -12.07 -9.57
CA VAL A 166 32.17 -11.31 -9.11
C VAL A 166 33.10 -12.17 -8.26
N ALA A 167 32.56 -12.98 -7.34
CA ALA A 167 33.38 -13.87 -6.51
C ALA A 167 34.15 -14.91 -7.35
N SER A 168 33.67 -15.30 -8.51
CA SER A 168 34.39 -16.25 -9.39
C SER A 168 35.58 -15.64 -10.13
N GLU A 169 35.72 -14.31 -10.10
CA GLU A 169 36.84 -13.60 -10.72
C GLU A 169 38.08 -13.48 -9.80
N PHE A 170 37.93 -13.84 -8.52
CA PHE A 170 38.97 -13.71 -7.52
C PHE A 170 39.52 -15.08 -7.09
N GLN A 171 40.80 -15.13 -6.74
CA GLN A 171 41.42 -16.30 -6.16
C GLN A 171 41.14 -16.40 -4.66
N ALA A 172 41.19 -17.63 -4.12
CA ALA A 172 40.77 -17.87 -2.74
C ALA A 172 41.60 -17.11 -1.68
N PHE A 173 42.85 -16.76 -1.98
CA PHE A 173 43.69 -16.01 -1.06
C PHE A 173 43.46 -14.49 -1.07
N GLN A 174 42.57 -14.00 -1.90
CA GLN A 174 42.21 -12.55 -2.01
C GLN A 174 41.00 -12.19 -1.16
N TYR A 175 40.37 -13.18 -0.50
CA TYR A 175 39.20 -12.97 0.37
C TYR A 175 39.55 -12.71 1.83
#